data_397662a855cc8ac021f4930f02184acf
#
_entry.id   397662a855cc8ac021f4930f02184acf
#
_cell.length_a   1.000
_cell.length_b   1.000
_cell.length_c   1.000
_cell.angle_alpha   90.00
_cell.angle_beta   90.00
_cell.angle_gamma   90.00
#
_symmetry.space_group_name_H-M   'P 1'
#
loop_
_entity.id
_entity.type
_entity.pdbx_description
1 polymer ?
#
loop_
_entity_poly.entity_id
_entity_poly.type
_entity_poly.pdbx_seq_one_letter_code
_entity_poly.pdbx_strand_id
1 'polypeptide(L)'
;MIEIKINDEYAIQSDTNNWAICKWKNRAGRGGSFEQMSWHHTFSDAVSALGRRMIRLSDANTLEEAIKNASHVGDTLRQALDPLYKVEEL
;
A
#
# COMPACT_ATOMS: atom_id res chain seq x y z
N MET A 1 3.10 -13.63 11.21
CA MET A 1 3.11 -12.28 10.57
C MET A 1 2.64 -12.39 9.13
N ILE A 2 1.77 -11.50 8.71
CA ILE A 2 1.26 -11.44 7.33
C ILE A 2 1.93 -10.29 6.62
N GLU A 3 2.35 -10.52 5.38
CA GLU A 3 2.86 -9.47 4.52
C GLU A 3 2.08 -9.48 3.21
N ILE A 4 1.52 -8.34 2.86
CA ILE A 4 0.77 -8.16 1.61
C ILE A 4 1.51 -7.15 0.76
N LYS A 5 2.13 -7.61 -0.32
CA LYS A 5 2.81 -6.73 -1.25
C LYS A 5 1.79 -6.02 -2.12
N ILE A 6 1.78 -4.69 -2.08
CA ILE A 6 0.86 -3.87 -2.86
C ILE A 6 1.42 -3.64 -4.27
N ASN A 7 2.68 -3.22 -4.33
CA ASN A 7 3.41 -3.03 -5.58
C ASN A 7 4.91 -3.14 -5.27
N ASP A 8 5.76 -2.74 -6.20
CA ASP A 8 7.21 -2.81 -6.00
C ASP A 8 7.72 -1.86 -4.92
N GLU A 9 6.93 -0.86 -4.56
CA GLU A 9 7.31 0.17 -3.60
C GLU A 9 6.74 -0.03 -2.21
N TYR A 10 5.53 -0.58 -2.10
CA TYR A 10 4.80 -0.64 -0.83
C TYR A 10 4.30 -2.03 -0.49
N ALA A 11 4.29 -2.32 0.80
CA ALA A 11 3.68 -3.51 1.36
C ALA A 11 3.00 -3.15 2.68
N ILE A 12 2.06 -3.98 3.10
CA ILE A 12 1.43 -3.88 4.41
C ILE A 12 1.77 -5.14 5.18
N GLN A 13 2.31 -4.98 6.38
CA GLN A 13 2.68 -6.09 7.25
C GLN A 13 1.87 -6.05 8.54
N SER A 14 1.50 -7.20 9.06
CA SER A 14 0.92 -7.29 10.40
C SER A 14 1.98 -7.69 11.41
N ASP A 15 1.90 -7.13 12.60
CA ASP A 15 2.60 -7.63 13.77
C ASP A 15 1.57 -8.02 14.84
N THR A 16 2.01 -8.21 16.08
CA THR A 16 1.14 -8.69 17.14
C THR A 16 -0.07 -7.79 17.40
N ASN A 17 0.09 -6.47 17.27
CA ASN A 17 -0.93 -5.51 17.67
C ASN A 17 -1.29 -4.49 16.60
N ASN A 18 -0.51 -4.39 15.54
CA ASN A 18 -0.65 -3.31 14.57
C ASN A 18 -0.47 -3.78 13.14
N TRP A 19 -0.91 -2.93 12.21
CA TRP A 19 -0.65 -3.06 10.79
C TRP A 19 0.33 -1.98 10.36
N ALA A 20 1.43 -2.35 9.73
CA ALA A 20 2.46 -1.41 9.31
C ALA A 20 2.43 -1.20 7.80
N ILE A 21 2.52 0.07 7.39
CA ILE A 21 2.81 0.41 6.00
C ILE A 21 4.32 0.35 5.84
N CYS A 22 4.78 -0.38 4.83
CA CYS A 22 6.20 -0.55 4.55
C CYS A 22 6.55 0.01 3.18
N LYS A 23 7.74 0.56 3.07
CA LYS A 23 8.28 1.06 1.81
C LYS A 23 9.55 0.30 1.47
N TRP A 24 9.70 -0.05 0.19
CA TRP A 24 10.90 -0.70 -0.30
C TRP A 24 12.07 0.28 -0.27
N LYS A 25 13.18 -0.15 0.30
CA LYS A 25 14.42 0.61 0.29
C LYS A 25 15.55 -0.23 -0.28
N ASN A 26 16.21 0.31 -1.30
CA ASN A 26 17.39 -0.30 -1.87
C ASN A 26 18.62 0.05 -1.04
N ARG A 27 19.44 -0.95 -0.76
CA ARG A 27 20.72 -0.75 -0.10
C ARG A 27 21.81 -1.06 -1.10
N ALA A 28 22.69 -0.11 -1.35
CA ALA A 28 23.75 -0.24 -2.34
C ALA A 28 24.55 -1.53 -2.14
N GLY A 29 24.56 -2.39 -3.17
CA GLY A 29 25.32 -3.63 -3.17
C GLY A 29 24.76 -4.78 -2.33
N ARG A 30 23.61 -4.60 -1.68
CA ARG A 30 23.02 -5.61 -0.78
C ARG A 30 21.56 -5.95 -1.07
N GLY A 31 21.02 -5.49 -2.21
CA GLY A 31 19.61 -5.62 -2.50
C GLY A 31 18.78 -4.65 -1.68
N GLY A 32 17.54 -4.99 -1.41
CA GLY A 32 16.63 -4.11 -0.69
C GLY A 32 15.70 -4.89 0.23
N SER A 33 14.92 -4.15 1.00
CA SER A 33 13.91 -4.73 1.87
C SER A 33 12.79 -3.73 2.10
N PHE A 34 11.63 -4.25 2.53
CA PHE A 34 10.54 -3.40 3.00
C PHE A 34 10.82 -2.95 4.42
N GLU A 35 10.83 -1.64 4.64
CA GLU A 35 11.02 -1.05 5.96
C GLU A 35 9.72 -0.41 6.43
N GLN A 36 9.38 -0.64 7.70
CA GLN A 36 8.16 -0.10 8.30
C GLN A 36 8.25 1.41 8.45
N MET A 37 7.20 2.13 7.99
CA MET A 37 7.14 3.59 8.03
C MET A 37 6.13 4.11 9.04
N SER A 38 4.98 3.46 9.12
CA SER A 38 3.90 3.90 10.00
C SER A 38 3.09 2.69 10.45
N TRP A 39 2.40 2.84 11.59
CA TRP A 39 1.65 1.77 12.22
C TRP A 39 0.20 2.21 12.43
N HIS A 40 -0.72 1.28 12.23
CA HIS A 40 -2.15 1.54 12.29
C HIS A 40 -2.83 0.40 13.06
N HIS A 41 -3.92 0.72 13.75
CA HIS A 41 -4.61 -0.27 14.59
C HIS A 41 -5.35 -1.33 13.78
N THR A 42 -5.88 -0.97 12.62
CA THR A 42 -6.66 -1.88 11.80
C THR A 42 -6.10 -1.95 10.39
N PHE A 43 -6.39 -3.05 9.71
CA PHE A 43 -6.03 -3.20 8.30
C PHE A 43 -6.68 -2.12 7.44
N SER A 44 -7.95 -1.82 7.70
CA SER A 44 -8.67 -0.78 6.97
C SER A 44 -8.01 0.59 7.11
N ASP A 45 -7.55 0.93 8.31
CA ASP A 45 -6.82 2.19 8.54
C ASP A 45 -5.51 2.23 7.78
N ALA A 46 -4.78 1.12 7.75
CA ALA A 46 -3.53 1.03 7.01
C ALA A 46 -3.76 1.20 5.50
N VAL A 47 -4.75 0.52 4.94
CA VAL A 47 -5.08 0.64 3.51
C VAL A 47 -5.48 2.08 3.16
N SER A 48 -6.31 2.71 3.99
CA SER A 48 -6.75 4.09 3.76
C SER A 48 -5.57 5.07 3.83
N ALA A 49 -4.69 4.90 4.80
CA ALA A 49 -3.51 5.75 4.95
C ALA A 49 -2.55 5.58 3.78
N LEU A 50 -2.33 4.35 3.32
CA LEU A 50 -1.49 4.08 2.17
C LEU A 50 -2.09 4.70 0.89
N GLY A 51 -3.39 4.55 0.68
CA GLY A 51 -4.06 5.13 -0.47
C GLY A 51 -3.90 6.65 -0.51
N ARG A 52 -4.13 7.32 0.63
CA ARG A 52 -3.94 8.77 0.73
C ARG A 52 -2.50 9.19 0.44
N ARG A 53 -1.53 8.41 0.93
CA ARG A 53 -0.11 8.68 0.67
C ARG A 53 0.22 8.57 -0.82
N MET A 54 -0.24 7.51 -1.46
CA MET A 54 0.04 7.27 -2.88
C MET A 54 -0.58 8.38 -3.75
N ILE A 55 -1.79 8.83 -3.43
CA ILE A 55 -2.45 9.92 -4.14
C ILE A 55 -1.67 11.22 -3.94
N ARG A 56 -1.28 11.52 -2.71
CA ARG A 56 -0.57 12.77 -2.37
C ARG A 56 0.81 12.84 -3.04
N LEU A 57 1.49 11.72 -3.21
CA LEU A 57 2.81 11.67 -3.83
C LEU A 57 2.74 11.51 -5.36
N SER A 58 1.55 11.44 -5.94
CA SER A 58 1.40 11.37 -7.39
C SER A 58 1.74 12.74 -8.02
N ASP A 59 2.15 12.73 -9.30
CA ASP A 59 2.59 13.92 -10.02
C ASP A 59 1.44 14.72 -10.61
N ALA A 60 0.30 14.79 -9.94
CA ALA A 60 -0.86 15.50 -10.45
C ALA A 60 -0.66 17.03 -10.39
N ASN A 61 -0.80 17.69 -11.53
CA ASN A 61 -0.72 19.16 -11.64
C ASN A 61 -2.09 19.79 -11.87
N THR A 62 -3.11 19.01 -12.17
CA THR A 62 -4.47 19.49 -12.42
C THR A 62 -5.46 18.63 -11.66
N LEU A 63 -6.68 19.14 -11.49
CA LEU A 63 -7.76 18.37 -10.87
C LEU A 63 -8.06 17.09 -11.66
N GLU A 64 -8.03 17.18 -12.99
CA GLU A 64 -8.26 16.04 -13.86
C GLU A 64 -7.23 14.94 -13.65
N GLU A 65 -5.95 15.31 -13.57
CA GLU A 65 -4.87 14.38 -13.29
C GLU A 65 -5.00 13.78 -11.89
N ALA A 66 -5.39 14.59 -10.91
CA ALA A 66 -5.59 14.11 -9.55
C ALA A 66 -6.69 13.06 -9.48
N ILE A 67 -7.80 13.25 -10.20
CA ILE A 67 -8.89 12.28 -10.28
C ILE A 67 -8.42 10.99 -10.93
N LYS A 68 -7.70 11.09 -12.05
CA LYS A 68 -7.11 9.92 -12.72
C LYS A 68 -6.16 9.15 -11.80
N ASN A 69 -5.29 9.85 -11.11
CA ASN A 69 -4.31 9.24 -10.23
C ASN A 69 -4.98 8.57 -9.03
N ALA A 70 -6.00 9.20 -8.47
CA ALA A 70 -6.78 8.61 -7.38
C ALA A 70 -7.48 7.32 -7.83
N SER A 71 -8.05 7.31 -9.02
CA SER A 71 -8.66 6.12 -9.59
C SER A 71 -7.64 5.02 -9.81
N HIS A 72 -6.46 5.35 -10.32
CA HIS A 72 -5.38 4.39 -10.53
C HIS A 72 -4.89 3.78 -9.21
N VAL A 73 -4.73 4.60 -8.17
CA VAL A 73 -4.34 4.13 -6.84
C VAL A 73 -5.40 3.16 -6.30
N GLY A 74 -6.67 3.52 -6.43
CA GLY A 74 -7.77 2.64 -6.00
C GLY A 74 -7.74 1.29 -6.71
N ASP A 75 -7.50 1.29 -8.02
CA ASP A 75 -7.38 0.07 -8.80
C ASP A 75 -6.17 -0.77 -8.38
N THR A 76 -5.04 -0.13 -8.14
CA THR A 76 -3.82 -0.80 -7.67
C THR A 76 -4.06 -1.52 -6.35
N LEU A 77 -4.69 -0.83 -5.39
CA LEU A 77 -5.00 -1.43 -4.09
C LEU A 77 -6.00 -2.56 -4.22
N ARG A 78 -7.05 -2.38 -5.02
CA ARG A 78 -8.06 -3.41 -5.24
C ARG A 78 -7.45 -4.66 -5.87
N GLN A 79 -6.60 -4.52 -6.87
CA GLN A 79 -5.94 -5.65 -7.51
C GLN A 79 -5.02 -6.39 -6.54
N ALA A 80 -4.30 -5.67 -5.71
CA ALA A 80 -3.41 -6.28 -4.71
C ALA A 80 -4.19 -7.07 -3.67
N LEU A 81 -5.40 -6.63 -3.32
CA LEU A 81 -6.22 -7.25 -2.28
C LEU A 81 -7.25 -8.24 -2.83
N ASP A 82 -7.46 -8.28 -4.14
CA ASP A 82 -8.47 -9.10 -4.81
C ASP A 82 -8.40 -10.59 -4.43
N PRO A 83 -7.22 -11.22 -4.38
CA PRO A 83 -7.15 -12.63 -3.97
C PRO A 83 -7.75 -12.91 -2.60
N LEU A 84 -7.73 -11.92 -1.69
CA LEU A 84 -8.34 -12.06 -0.38
C LEU A 84 -9.87 -12.01 -0.46
N TYR A 85 -10.41 -11.16 -1.32
CA TYR A 85 -11.85 -11.06 -1.53
C TYR A 85 -12.42 -12.29 -2.23
N LYS A 86 -11.70 -12.84 -3.19
CA LYS A 86 -12.13 -14.04 -3.90
C LYS A 86 -12.29 -15.25 -2.99
N VAL A 87 -11.47 -15.34 -1.98
CA VAL A 87 -11.57 -16.43 -0.98
C VAL A 87 -12.86 -16.32 -0.18
N GLU A 88 -13.31 -15.10 0.12
CA GLU A 88 -14.52 -14.84 0.88
C GLU A 88 -15.79 -15.09 0.07
N GLU A 89 -15.74 -14.93 -1.24
CA GLU A 89 -16.87 -15.15 -2.13
C GLU A 89 -17.15 -16.63 -2.39
N LEU A 90 -16.19 -17.49 -2.10
CA LEU A 90 -16.33 -18.93 -2.28
C LEU A 90 -16.95 -19.58 -1.05
#